data_10beb9a9e73aec2d0f28659c2f8e1b4c
#
_entry.id   10beb9a9e73aec2d0f28659c2f8e1b4c
#
_cell.length_a   1.000
_cell.length_b   1.000
_cell.length_c   1.000
_cell.angle_alpha   90.00
_cell.angle_beta   90.00
_cell.angle_gamma   90.00
#
_symmetry.space_group_name_H-M   'P 1'
#
loop_
_entity.id
_entity.type
_entity.pdbx_description
1 polymer ?
#
loop_
_entity_poly.entity_id
_entity_poly.type
_entity_poly.pdbx_seq_one_letter_code
_entity_poly.pdbx_strand_id
1 'polypeptide(L)'
;MRKTSEIIKTVDTISVEANGIEFEVDTQGEGERLVLCLHGWPEHSITWRFQMPYLANLGYRVWAPNLRGYGNTHVPKGMKHYQLEILMEDVAALIKASDAKEVTILAHDWGALIAWHFAMRYPNAINRLVICNVPHPAPFLKAMTKGFEQLFRAWYVLFFQLPW
;
A
#
# COMPACT_ATOMS: atom_id res chain seq x y z
N MET A 1 31.07 4.50 15.25
CA MET A 1 30.51 3.47 14.35
C MET A 1 29.66 2.53 15.21
N ARG A 2 28.33 2.70 15.23
CA ARG A 2 27.41 1.76 15.88
C ARG A 2 27.33 0.52 15.01
N LYS A 3 27.46 -0.65 15.62
CA LYS A 3 27.44 -1.96 14.95
C LYS A 3 26.12 -2.17 14.23
N THR A 4 26.17 -2.34 12.94
CA THR A 4 25.05 -2.62 12.02
C THR A 4 24.37 -3.99 12.26
N SER A 5 24.83 -4.74 13.26
CA SER A 5 24.44 -6.13 13.52
C SER A 5 23.26 -6.33 14.50
N GLU A 6 22.65 -5.25 15.02
CA GLU A 6 21.55 -5.36 16.01
C GLU A 6 20.16 -5.00 15.46
N ILE A 7 20.00 -4.78 14.16
CA ILE A 7 18.79 -4.15 13.58
C ILE A 7 17.87 -5.14 12.88
N ILE A 8 18.13 -6.43 12.87
CA ILE A 8 17.18 -7.40 12.32
C ILE A 8 16.34 -7.95 13.48
N LYS A 9 15.45 -7.13 14.04
CA LYS A 9 14.24 -7.69 14.63
C LYS A 9 13.50 -8.39 13.49
N THR A 10 13.15 -9.64 13.71
CA THR A 10 12.37 -10.44 12.76
C THR A 10 11.10 -9.69 12.40
N VAL A 11 10.78 -9.64 11.11
CA VAL A 11 9.47 -9.22 10.65
C VAL A 11 8.49 -10.32 11.07
N ASP A 12 7.47 -9.95 11.82
CA ASP A 12 6.40 -10.87 12.19
C ASP A 12 5.29 -10.78 11.15
N THR A 13 4.62 -11.89 10.87
CA THR A 13 3.45 -11.91 10.00
C THR A 13 2.21 -12.20 10.84
N ILE A 14 1.21 -11.34 10.75
CA ILE A 14 -0.05 -11.45 11.46
C ILE A 14 -1.22 -11.55 10.48
N SER A 15 -2.33 -12.12 10.94
CA SER A 15 -3.61 -12.08 10.25
C SER A 15 -4.46 -10.95 10.81
N VAL A 16 -5.02 -10.12 9.92
CA VAL A 16 -5.89 -8.98 10.27
C VAL A 16 -7.21 -9.12 9.52
N GLU A 17 -8.32 -9.27 10.25
CA GLU A 17 -9.64 -9.19 9.65
C GLU A 17 -10.01 -7.72 9.38
N ALA A 18 -10.24 -7.36 8.13
CA ALA A 18 -10.61 -6.03 7.71
C ALA A 18 -11.50 -6.08 6.45
N ASN A 19 -12.51 -5.23 6.37
CA ASN A 19 -13.45 -5.13 5.25
C ASN A 19 -14.02 -6.51 4.81
N GLY A 20 -14.31 -7.38 5.76
CA GLY A 20 -14.92 -8.71 5.55
C GLY A 20 -14.00 -9.75 4.91
N ILE A 21 -12.70 -9.50 4.88
CA ILE A 21 -11.67 -10.47 4.47
C ILE A 21 -10.50 -10.51 5.44
N GLU A 22 -9.74 -11.59 5.39
CA GLU A 22 -8.53 -11.79 6.16
C GLU A 22 -7.32 -11.31 5.35
N PHE A 23 -6.54 -10.40 5.92
CA PHE A 23 -5.29 -9.89 5.36
C PHE A 23 -4.08 -10.51 6.04
N GLU A 24 -3.14 -10.99 5.25
CA GLU A 24 -1.78 -11.26 5.70
C GLU A 24 -1.02 -9.94 5.80
N VAL A 25 -0.49 -9.63 6.97
CA VAL A 25 0.19 -8.36 7.24
C VAL A 25 1.55 -8.63 7.86
N ASP A 26 2.61 -8.24 7.16
CA ASP A 26 3.93 -8.16 7.75
C ASP A 26 4.00 -6.96 8.69
N THR A 27 4.46 -7.17 9.91
CA THR A 27 4.50 -6.13 10.94
C THR A 27 5.85 -6.03 11.60
N GLN A 28 6.24 -4.82 11.98
CA GLN A 28 7.45 -4.56 12.75
C GLN A 28 7.32 -3.28 13.58
N GLY A 29 7.92 -3.30 14.78
CA GLY A 29 7.81 -2.19 15.73
C GLY A 29 6.47 -2.16 16.44
N GLU A 30 6.34 -1.22 17.38
CA GLU A 30 5.18 -1.06 18.25
C GLU A 30 4.83 0.43 18.41
N GLY A 31 3.66 0.71 18.94
CA GLY A 31 3.23 2.07 19.28
C GLY A 31 2.00 2.55 18.55
N GLU A 32 1.65 3.79 18.82
CA GLU A 32 0.39 4.42 18.36
C GLU A 32 0.53 5.12 16.99
N ARG A 33 1.76 5.24 16.48
CA ARG A 33 2.06 5.83 15.17
C ARG A 33 2.26 4.74 14.14
N LEU A 34 1.31 4.57 13.23
CA LEU A 34 1.35 3.57 12.17
C LEU A 34 1.99 4.14 10.90
N VAL A 35 2.86 3.35 10.28
CA VAL A 35 3.18 3.47 8.85
C VAL A 35 2.54 2.28 8.14
N LEU A 36 1.51 2.55 7.33
CA LEU A 36 0.85 1.55 6.50
C LEU A 36 1.50 1.56 5.11
N CYS A 37 2.17 0.46 4.75
CA CYS A 37 2.96 0.32 3.54
C CYS A 37 2.16 -0.45 2.47
N LEU A 38 1.77 0.21 1.38
CA LEU A 38 0.99 -0.39 0.30
C LEU A 38 1.88 -0.70 -0.91
N HIS A 39 2.00 -1.98 -1.26
CA HIS A 39 2.83 -2.45 -2.35
C HIS A 39 2.15 -2.29 -3.72
N GLY A 40 2.91 -2.50 -4.79
CA GLY A 40 2.46 -2.47 -6.19
C GLY A 40 2.28 -3.84 -6.83
N TRP A 41 2.13 -3.85 -8.13
CA TRP A 41 2.08 -5.03 -8.96
C TRP A 41 3.41 -5.20 -9.71
N PRO A 42 3.93 -6.42 -9.85
CA PRO A 42 3.49 -7.73 -9.33
C PRO A 42 4.14 -8.10 -7.99
N GLU A 43 4.21 -7.17 -7.07
CA GLU A 43 4.91 -7.28 -5.81
C GLU A 43 3.97 -7.74 -4.66
N HIS A 44 4.52 -7.84 -3.45
CA HIS A 44 3.80 -8.09 -2.20
C HIS A 44 4.56 -7.45 -1.02
N SER A 45 4.13 -7.68 0.22
CA SER A 45 4.67 -7.05 1.45
C SER A 45 6.20 -7.01 1.54
N ILE A 46 6.89 -8.02 1.00
CA ILE A 46 8.36 -8.13 1.01
C ILE A 46 9.07 -6.94 0.35
N THR A 47 8.38 -6.19 -0.51
CA THR A 47 8.90 -4.95 -1.09
C THR A 47 9.43 -4.01 -0.02
N TRP A 48 8.79 -4.00 1.14
CA TRP A 48 9.08 -3.09 2.25
C TRP A 48 10.11 -3.61 3.26
N ARG A 49 10.70 -4.80 3.04
CA ARG A 49 11.64 -5.47 3.96
C ARG A 49 12.82 -4.63 4.44
N PHE A 50 13.24 -3.63 3.65
CA PHE A 50 14.33 -2.73 4.03
C PHE A 50 13.84 -1.47 4.75
N GLN A 51 12.66 -0.99 4.43
CA GLN A 51 12.07 0.20 5.04
C GLN A 51 11.49 -0.10 6.42
N MET A 52 10.90 -1.27 6.60
CA MET A 52 10.25 -1.67 7.85
C MET A 52 11.19 -1.58 9.07
N PRO A 53 12.37 -2.20 9.08
CA PRO A 53 13.27 -2.11 10.24
C PRO A 53 13.76 -0.68 10.50
N TYR A 54 13.96 0.11 9.45
CA TYR A 54 14.36 1.51 9.60
C TYR A 54 13.26 2.33 10.26
N LEU A 55 12.02 2.20 9.81
CA LEU A 55 10.86 2.92 10.35
C LEU A 55 10.54 2.46 11.77
N ALA A 56 10.64 1.16 12.05
CA ALA A 56 10.45 0.61 13.39
C ALA A 56 11.48 1.17 14.39
N ASN A 57 12.74 1.34 13.97
CA ASN A 57 13.77 1.97 14.80
C ASN A 57 13.54 3.46 15.06
N LEU A 58 12.75 4.14 14.23
CA LEU A 58 12.28 5.51 14.45
C LEU A 58 11.04 5.58 15.38
N GLY A 59 10.60 4.45 15.92
CA GLY A 59 9.48 4.34 16.85
C GLY A 59 8.11 4.34 16.17
N TYR A 60 8.05 3.88 14.92
CA TYR A 60 6.79 3.59 14.24
C TYR A 60 6.43 2.12 14.38
N ARG A 61 5.14 1.83 14.46
CA ARG A 61 4.60 0.52 14.13
C ARG A 61 4.39 0.49 12.62
N VAL A 62 4.98 -0.49 11.96
CA VAL A 62 4.92 -0.62 10.50
C VAL A 62 4.06 -1.83 10.14
N TRP A 63 3.08 -1.63 9.30
CA TRP A 63 2.26 -2.66 8.70
C TRP A 63 2.45 -2.66 7.19
N ALA A 64 2.80 -3.79 6.62
CA ALA A 64 2.86 -4.02 5.19
C ALA A 64 1.88 -5.16 4.83
N PRO A 65 0.61 -4.86 4.58
CA PRO A 65 -0.36 -5.86 4.15
C PRO A 65 -0.01 -6.37 2.75
N ASN A 66 -0.22 -7.65 2.51
CA ASN A 66 -0.47 -8.16 1.19
C ASN A 66 -1.86 -7.68 0.77
N LEU A 67 -1.93 -6.88 -0.28
CA LEU A 67 -3.20 -6.30 -0.75
C LEU A 67 -4.17 -7.41 -1.17
N ARG A 68 -5.46 -7.10 -1.25
CA ARG A 68 -6.52 -8.01 -1.70
C ARG A 68 -6.09 -8.77 -2.95
N GLY A 69 -6.07 -10.11 -2.88
CA GLY A 69 -5.66 -10.99 -3.98
C GLY A 69 -4.16 -11.27 -4.08
N TYR A 70 -3.35 -10.81 -3.11
CA TYR A 70 -1.90 -11.07 -3.06
C TYR A 70 -1.53 -11.88 -1.82
N GLY A 71 -0.41 -12.62 -1.93
CA GLY A 71 0.10 -13.46 -0.85
C GLY A 71 -0.96 -14.43 -0.32
N ASN A 72 -1.08 -14.54 1.01
CA ASN A 72 -2.13 -15.33 1.66
C ASN A 72 -3.38 -14.49 2.03
N THR A 73 -3.43 -13.22 1.62
CA THR A 73 -4.66 -12.43 1.75
C THR A 73 -5.78 -13.02 0.90
N HIS A 74 -6.99 -13.04 1.45
CA HIS A 74 -8.14 -13.62 0.78
C HIS A 74 -8.35 -13.11 -0.64
N VAL A 75 -8.69 -14.01 -1.57
CA VAL A 75 -8.87 -13.75 -3.01
C VAL A 75 -10.35 -13.89 -3.39
N PRO A 76 -11.18 -12.85 -3.25
CA PRO A 76 -12.58 -12.92 -3.66
C PRO A 76 -12.70 -13.14 -5.17
N LYS A 77 -13.65 -13.99 -5.59
CA LYS A 77 -13.87 -14.26 -7.02
C LYS A 77 -14.66 -13.13 -7.70
N GLY A 78 -14.17 -12.70 -8.85
CA GLY A 78 -14.84 -11.73 -9.72
C GLY A 78 -14.33 -10.29 -9.58
N MET A 79 -14.21 -9.61 -10.71
CA MET A 79 -13.63 -8.25 -10.83
C MET A 79 -14.32 -7.20 -9.96
N LYS A 80 -15.62 -7.37 -9.66
CA LYS A 80 -16.38 -6.45 -8.81
C LYS A 80 -15.76 -6.25 -7.42
N HIS A 81 -15.02 -7.23 -6.91
CA HIS A 81 -14.36 -7.19 -5.60
C HIS A 81 -13.03 -6.45 -5.60
N TYR A 82 -12.58 -5.99 -6.78
CA TYR A 82 -11.29 -5.28 -6.96
C TYR A 82 -11.50 -3.86 -7.49
N GLN A 83 -12.72 -3.33 -7.37
CA GLN A 83 -12.99 -1.93 -7.68
C GLN A 83 -12.25 -1.01 -6.72
N LEU A 84 -11.86 0.16 -7.21
CA LEU A 84 -11.05 1.11 -6.45
C LEU A 84 -11.69 1.50 -5.12
N GLU A 85 -13.01 1.63 -5.08
CA GLU A 85 -13.79 1.92 -3.89
C GLU A 85 -13.60 0.86 -2.81
N ILE A 86 -13.64 -0.42 -3.19
CA ILE A 86 -13.44 -1.54 -2.27
C ILE A 86 -12.00 -1.57 -1.76
N LEU A 87 -11.03 -1.29 -2.63
CA LEU A 87 -9.61 -1.24 -2.22
C LEU A 87 -9.35 -0.05 -1.26
N MET A 88 -10.05 1.07 -1.42
CA MET A 88 -10.01 2.17 -0.45
C MET A 88 -10.66 1.79 0.88
N GLU A 89 -11.76 1.03 0.85
CA GLU A 89 -12.40 0.49 2.05
C GLU A 89 -11.49 -0.49 2.79
N ASP A 90 -10.69 -1.29 2.08
CA ASP A 90 -9.67 -2.14 2.68
C ASP A 90 -8.65 -1.31 3.47
N VAL A 91 -8.17 -0.22 2.88
CA VAL A 91 -7.23 0.71 3.55
C VAL A 91 -7.87 1.30 4.80
N ALA A 92 -9.12 1.78 4.70
CA ALA A 92 -9.85 2.32 5.83
C ALA A 92 -10.02 1.29 6.97
N ALA A 93 -10.37 0.05 6.62
CA ALA A 93 -10.57 -1.02 7.57
C ALA A 93 -9.27 -1.48 8.24
N LEU A 94 -8.17 -1.55 7.50
CA LEU A 94 -6.83 -1.84 8.04
C LEU A 94 -6.38 -0.74 9.02
N ILE A 95 -6.58 0.54 8.67
CA ILE A 95 -6.31 1.67 9.58
C ILE A 95 -7.13 1.52 10.85
N LYS A 96 -8.43 1.25 10.74
CA LYS A 96 -9.31 1.05 11.89
C LYS A 96 -8.89 -0.13 12.75
N ALA A 97 -8.56 -1.27 12.13
CA ALA A 97 -8.10 -2.47 12.82
C ALA A 97 -6.78 -2.27 13.56
N SER A 98 -5.95 -1.34 13.10
CA SER A 98 -4.67 -1.03 13.74
C SER A 98 -4.82 -0.27 15.06
N ASP A 99 -5.94 0.38 15.32
CA ASP A 99 -6.18 1.25 16.50
C ASP A 99 -5.09 2.34 16.67
N ALA A 100 -4.49 2.79 15.56
CA ALA A 100 -3.43 3.78 15.57
C ALA A 100 -4.00 5.19 15.74
N LYS A 101 -3.31 6.06 16.51
CA LYS A 101 -3.68 7.47 16.69
C LYS A 101 -3.16 8.35 15.56
N GLU A 102 -2.02 8.00 15.00
CA GLU A 102 -1.43 8.71 13.85
C GLU A 102 -1.13 7.71 12.75
N VAL A 103 -1.51 8.04 11.52
CA VAL A 103 -1.33 7.18 10.36
C VAL A 103 -0.55 7.90 9.27
N THR A 104 0.52 7.27 8.82
CA THR A 104 1.22 7.62 7.59
C THR A 104 1.01 6.50 6.59
N ILE A 105 0.57 6.81 5.38
CA ILE A 105 0.58 5.85 4.28
C ILE A 105 1.87 6.03 3.49
N LEU A 106 2.61 4.95 3.29
CA LEU A 106 3.75 4.84 2.37
C LEU A 106 3.37 3.88 1.26
N ALA A 107 3.35 4.36 0.02
CA ALA A 107 2.77 3.57 -1.07
C ALA A 107 3.57 3.65 -2.37
N HIS A 108 3.56 2.57 -3.13
CA HIS A 108 4.25 2.41 -4.40
C HIS A 108 3.31 1.81 -5.45
N ASP A 109 3.43 2.24 -6.71
CA ASP A 109 2.74 1.70 -7.89
C ASP A 109 1.21 1.58 -7.70
N TRP A 110 0.57 0.39 -7.81
CA TRP A 110 -0.87 0.20 -7.57
C TRP A 110 -1.30 0.62 -6.16
N GLY A 111 -0.47 0.34 -5.15
CA GLY A 111 -0.71 0.82 -3.79
C GLY A 111 -0.74 2.34 -3.71
N ALA A 112 0.10 3.01 -4.50
CA ALA A 112 0.11 4.47 -4.57
C ALA A 112 -1.13 5.03 -5.26
N LEU A 113 -1.67 4.34 -6.27
CA LEU A 113 -2.93 4.71 -6.90
C LEU A 113 -4.08 4.67 -5.88
N ILE A 114 -4.18 3.58 -5.12
CA ILE A 114 -5.17 3.43 -4.04
C ILE A 114 -4.98 4.54 -3.00
N ALA A 115 -3.74 4.78 -2.55
CA ALA A 115 -3.42 5.75 -1.52
C ALA A 115 -3.75 7.20 -1.93
N TRP A 116 -3.51 7.59 -3.19
CA TRP A 116 -3.92 8.89 -3.72
C TRP A 116 -5.43 9.09 -3.64
N HIS A 117 -6.21 8.12 -4.14
CA HIS A 117 -7.68 8.21 -4.13
C HIS A 117 -8.22 8.16 -2.71
N PHE A 118 -7.64 7.33 -1.85
CA PHE A 118 -7.98 7.28 -0.43
C PHE A 118 -7.76 8.63 0.26
N ALA A 119 -6.59 9.24 0.09
CA ALA A 119 -6.27 10.53 0.71
C ALA A 119 -7.16 11.67 0.21
N MET A 120 -7.53 11.66 -1.07
CA MET A 120 -8.48 12.64 -1.63
C MET A 120 -9.89 12.45 -1.09
N ARG A 121 -10.32 11.20 -0.87
CA ARG A 121 -11.66 10.87 -0.38
C ARG A 121 -11.80 11.05 1.13
N TYR A 122 -10.74 10.71 1.88
CA TYR A 122 -10.72 10.69 3.34
C TYR A 122 -9.53 11.49 3.91
N PRO A 123 -9.45 12.80 3.64
CA PRO A 123 -8.27 13.62 3.98
C PRO A 123 -7.96 13.66 5.49
N ASN A 124 -8.95 13.43 6.33
CA ASN A 124 -8.78 13.42 7.78
C ASN A 124 -8.43 12.04 8.37
N ALA A 125 -8.39 10.99 7.56
CA ALA A 125 -8.09 9.63 8.01
C ALA A 125 -6.60 9.36 8.18
N ILE A 126 -5.74 10.22 7.64
CA ILE A 126 -4.29 10.07 7.66
C ILE A 126 -3.60 11.39 7.98
N ASN A 127 -2.44 11.30 8.62
CA ASN A 127 -1.61 12.46 8.96
C ASN A 127 -0.62 12.80 7.84
N ARG A 128 -0.12 11.78 7.14
CA ARG A 128 0.88 11.93 6.06
C ARG A 128 0.66 10.91 4.96
N LEU A 129 0.97 11.34 3.74
CA LEU A 129 0.99 10.49 2.55
C LEU A 129 2.38 10.58 1.89
N VAL A 130 3.03 9.45 1.71
CA VAL A 130 4.32 9.31 1.01
C VAL A 130 4.11 8.41 -0.20
N ILE A 131 4.31 8.96 -1.38
CA ILE A 131 4.10 8.26 -2.65
C ILE A 131 5.43 8.05 -3.36
N CYS A 132 5.68 6.81 -3.77
CA CYS A 132 6.82 6.43 -4.58
C CYS A 132 6.37 6.16 -6.03
N ASN A 133 6.97 6.89 -6.97
CA ASN A 133 6.95 6.65 -8.42
C ASN A 133 5.60 6.83 -9.14
N VAL A 134 4.55 7.30 -8.47
CA VAL A 134 3.24 7.54 -9.10
C VAL A 134 2.84 9.02 -8.94
N PRO A 135 2.64 9.76 -10.04
CA PRO A 135 2.22 11.15 -9.96
C PRO A 135 0.77 11.28 -9.45
N HIS A 136 0.44 12.46 -8.96
CA HIS A 136 -0.94 12.76 -8.59
C HIS A 136 -1.89 12.56 -9.78
N PRO A 137 -3.07 11.94 -9.60
CA PRO A 137 -3.98 11.59 -10.70
C PRO A 137 -4.39 12.75 -11.61
N ALA A 138 -4.64 13.94 -11.05
CA ALA A 138 -5.13 15.07 -11.84
C ALA A 138 -4.10 15.60 -12.89
N PRO A 139 -2.82 15.90 -12.56
CA PRO A 139 -1.81 16.21 -13.57
C PRO A 139 -1.53 15.04 -14.52
N PHE A 140 -1.59 13.80 -14.06
CA PHE A 140 -1.41 12.62 -14.89
C PHE A 140 -2.48 12.53 -15.99
N LEU A 141 -3.77 12.65 -15.65
CA LEU A 141 -4.85 12.71 -16.61
C LEU A 141 -4.69 13.84 -17.63
N LYS A 142 -4.28 15.03 -17.16
CA LYS A 142 -4.01 16.16 -18.04
C LYS A 142 -2.83 15.92 -19.00
N ALA A 143 -1.81 15.19 -18.56
CA ALA A 143 -0.69 14.79 -19.40
C ALA A 143 -1.10 13.75 -20.46
N MET A 144 -1.94 12.78 -20.08
CA MET A 144 -2.48 11.76 -20.99
C MET A 144 -3.32 12.37 -22.13
N THR A 145 -4.03 13.47 -21.87
CA THR A 145 -4.85 14.16 -22.90
C THR A 145 -4.05 15.07 -23.82
N LYS A 146 -2.80 15.39 -23.48
CA LYS A 146 -1.98 16.36 -24.22
C LYS A 146 -0.98 15.78 -25.22
N GLY A 147 -0.80 14.45 -25.32
CA GLY A 147 0.12 13.86 -26.28
C GLY A 147 0.14 12.34 -26.32
N PHE A 148 0.41 11.81 -27.52
CA PHE A 148 0.52 10.36 -27.78
C PHE A 148 1.74 9.72 -27.09
N GLU A 149 2.77 10.50 -26.73
CA GLU A 149 4.02 9.97 -26.19
C GLU A 149 3.82 9.22 -24.87
N GLN A 150 2.99 9.76 -23.97
CA GLN A 150 2.67 9.12 -22.70
C GLN A 150 1.88 7.82 -22.88
N LEU A 151 0.99 7.79 -23.87
CA LEU A 151 0.22 6.59 -24.23
C LEU A 151 1.13 5.47 -24.74
N PHE A 152 2.13 5.83 -25.58
CA PHE A 152 3.13 4.87 -26.04
C PHE A 152 4.00 4.33 -24.90
N ARG A 153 4.36 5.14 -23.93
CA ARG A 153 5.15 4.70 -22.76
C ARG A 153 4.35 3.79 -21.82
N ALA A 154 3.03 3.89 -21.83
CA ALA A 154 2.11 3.09 -21.01
C ALA A 154 1.58 1.83 -21.73
N TRP A 155 2.12 1.45 -22.89
CA TRP A 155 1.65 0.31 -23.70
C TRP A 155 1.59 -1.00 -22.91
N TYR A 156 2.52 -1.20 -21.98
CA TYR A 156 2.60 -2.40 -21.16
C TYR A 156 1.37 -2.59 -20.26
N VAL A 157 0.72 -1.51 -19.84
CA VAL A 157 -0.52 -1.58 -19.05
C VAL A 157 -1.63 -2.24 -19.85
N LEU A 158 -1.74 -1.90 -21.14
CA LEU A 158 -2.71 -2.54 -22.05
C LEU A 158 -2.30 -3.99 -22.37
N PHE A 159 -1.00 -4.26 -22.52
CA PHE A 159 -0.48 -5.59 -22.77
C PHE A 159 -0.85 -6.59 -21.66
N PHE A 160 -0.72 -6.19 -20.40
CA PHE A 160 -1.07 -7.03 -19.25
C PHE A 160 -2.57 -7.18 -19.01
N GLN A 161 -3.42 -6.47 -19.75
CA GLN A 161 -4.88 -6.65 -19.70
C GLN A 161 -5.40 -7.62 -20.76
N LEU A 162 -4.53 -8.11 -21.65
CA LEU A 162 -4.93 -9.11 -22.64
C LEU A 162 -5.24 -10.43 -21.91
N PRO A 163 -6.36 -11.10 -22.23
CA PRO A 163 -6.65 -12.42 -21.68
C PRO A 163 -5.63 -13.42 -22.29
N TRP A 164 -4.92 -14.09 -21.43
CA TRP A 164 -4.00 -15.18 -21.76
C TRP A 164 -4.69 -16.52 -21.58
#